data_008d987dda48c9841aabf8d82cc9b0ce
#
_entry.id   008d987dda48c9841aabf8d82cc9b0ce
#
_cell.length_a   1.000
_cell.length_b   1.000
_cell.length_c   1.000
_cell.angle_alpha   90.00
_cell.angle_beta   90.00
_cell.angle_gamma   90.00
#
_symmetry.space_group_name_H-M   'P 1'
#
loop_
_entity.id
_entity.type
_entity.pdbx_description
1 polymer ?
#
loop_
_entity_poly.entity_id
_entity_poly.type
_entity_poly.pdbx_seq_one_letter_code
_entity_poly.pdbx_strand_id
1 'polypeptide(L)'
;MSVTTRLRLYAADLRYPPDLQVHTAASGRIASLSARYLEIERSDGFRGTGEVRANITYLSHLPEEAVDPAILDLCRRLRWDAEPEEILAACRRHESQVPHVATAAVENALVEGLARRNGVSVAEYLGGAWHPAVETNQCLFWSPPETFERLAVRFLGERFRQIKVRIAVGSFEIDLARLARLRELAGAEISIAVDANGAWSADDAVARLRALERFNLSYVEQPTIPGDWTAFNKALGSTSLPLMVDEGLADEADVDTLCRIGSVALAHLKIVKLGGPPAVVQAMRRFTDAGVGVMIGQMNEGAMATALTAQCAMALQPRYAELYGCYGLLDDVTSGVTYANGRIVLPPGPGLGVTFDAGRCRAIWDEHVGHA
;
A
#
# COMPACT_ATOMS: atom_id res chain seq x y z
N MET A 1 -9.24 14.20 35.93
CA MET A 1 -8.31 15.15 35.27
C MET A 1 -8.63 15.14 33.81
N SER A 2 -8.69 16.30 33.15
CA SER A 2 -8.89 16.33 31.69
C SER A 2 -7.67 15.71 31.01
N VAL A 3 -7.91 14.88 29.99
CA VAL A 3 -6.85 14.26 29.20
C VAL A 3 -6.27 15.34 28.30
N THR A 4 -4.95 15.53 28.33
CA THR A 4 -4.22 16.36 27.37
C THR A 4 -3.51 15.47 26.36
N THR A 5 -3.49 15.89 25.10
CA THR A 5 -2.85 15.17 24.01
C THR A 5 -1.78 16.02 23.35
N ARG A 6 -0.61 15.46 23.13
CA ARG A 6 0.45 16.04 22.31
C ARG A 6 0.49 15.33 20.98
N LEU A 7 0.46 16.09 19.90
CA LEU A 7 0.56 15.64 18.54
C LEU A 7 1.85 16.15 17.92
N ARG A 8 2.58 15.27 17.25
CA ARG A 8 3.82 15.60 16.56
C ARG A 8 3.80 15.05 15.14
N LEU A 9 4.10 15.87 14.17
CA LEU A 9 4.26 15.47 12.78
C LEU A 9 5.73 15.60 12.37
N TYR A 10 6.25 14.53 11.80
CA TYR A 10 7.63 14.44 11.33
C TYR A 10 7.68 14.10 9.84
N ALA A 11 8.78 14.49 9.18
CA ALA A 11 9.13 14.09 7.82
C ALA A 11 10.46 13.36 7.77
N ALA A 12 10.55 12.40 6.87
CA ALA A 12 11.80 11.77 6.48
C ALA A 12 11.79 11.45 4.97
N ASP A 13 12.95 11.57 4.33
CA ASP A 13 13.16 11.16 2.95
C ASP A 13 13.85 9.81 2.93
N LEU A 14 13.13 8.75 2.50
CA LEU A 14 13.60 7.38 2.49
C LEU A 14 14.09 7.03 1.08
N ARG A 15 15.35 6.64 0.94
CA ARG A 15 16.00 6.43 -0.35
C ARG A 15 16.21 4.95 -0.66
N TYR A 16 15.99 4.61 -1.91
CA TYR A 16 16.46 3.34 -2.49
C TYR A 16 17.83 3.48 -3.11
N PRO A 17 18.64 2.41 -3.14
CA PRO A 17 19.80 2.36 -4.01
C PRO A 17 19.36 2.48 -5.49
N PRO A 18 20.26 2.94 -6.38
CA PRO A 18 19.88 3.27 -7.77
C PRO A 18 19.18 2.15 -8.55
N ASP A 19 19.51 0.90 -8.25
CA ASP A 19 18.95 -0.28 -8.92
C ASP A 19 17.59 -0.72 -8.40
N LEU A 20 17.17 -0.25 -7.22
CA LEU A 20 15.85 -0.52 -6.64
C LEU A 20 14.88 0.68 -6.71
N GLN A 21 15.27 1.77 -7.37
CA GLN A 21 14.40 2.94 -7.50
C GLN A 21 13.10 2.60 -8.22
N VAL A 22 12.02 3.18 -7.72
CA VAL A 22 10.69 3.05 -8.33
C VAL A 22 10.70 3.71 -9.71
N HIS A 23 10.23 2.99 -10.73
CA HIS A 23 9.99 3.54 -12.06
C HIS A 23 8.79 2.84 -12.69
N THR A 24 7.68 3.57 -12.80
CA THR A 24 6.41 3.07 -13.32
C THR A 24 5.84 4.02 -14.38
N ALA A 25 4.83 3.58 -15.12
CA ALA A 25 4.14 4.41 -16.10
C ALA A 25 3.40 5.60 -15.46
N ALA A 26 2.84 5.41 -14.25
CA ALA A 26 2.10 6.47 -13.55
C ALA A 26 3.00 7.45 -12.81
N SER A 27 4.04 6.97 -12.11
CA SER A 27 4.87 7.80 -11.24
C SER A 27 6.10 8.39 -11.94
N GLY A 28 6.52 7.83 -13.08
CA GLY A 28 7.86 8.05 -13.59
C GLY A 28 8.92 7.50 -12.61
N ARG A 29 10.11 8.09 -12.60
CA ARG A 29 11.21 7.68 -11.73
C ARG A 29 11.16 8.43 -10.40
N ILE A 30 11.17 7.68 -9.29
CA ILE A 30 11.15 8.20 -7.92
C ILE A 30 12.44 7.77 -7.21
N ALA A 31 13.23 8.76 -6.78
CA ALA A 31 14.51 8.53 -6.12
C ALA A 31 14.36 8.36 -4.59
N SER A 32 13.36 9.01 -3.99
CA SER A 32 13.07 8.93 -2.55
C SER A 32 11.59 8.92 -2.26
N LEU A 33 11.22 8.34 -1.15
CA LEU A 33 9.87 8.36 -0.60
C LEU A 33 9.79 9.48 0.42
N SER A 34 8.85 10.39 0.26
CA SER A 34 8.61 11.47 1.22
C SER A 34 7.66 10.97 2.30
N ALA A 35 8.20 10.42 3.38
CA ALA A 35 7.42 9.85 4.47
C ALA A 35 6.98 10.92 5.48
N ARG A 36 5.79 10.74 6.04
CA ARG A 36 5.25 11.51 7.17
C ARG A 36 4.89 10.56 8.30
N TYR A 37 5.26 10.97 9.52
CA TYR A 37 4.97 10.19 10.73
C TYR A 37 4.18 11.08 11.69
N LEU A 38 2.96 10.64 12.00
CA LEU A 38 2.14 11.29 13.05
C LEU A 38 2.28 10.50 14.34
N GLU A 39 2.76 11.16 15.38
CA GLU A 39 2.84 10.62 16.72
C GLU A 39 1.78 11.25 17.62
N ILE A 40 1.05 10.41 18.34
CA ILE A 40 0.01 10.77 19.32
C ILE A 40 0.50 10.33 20.70
N GLU A 41 0.58 11.26 21.64
CA GLU A 41 0.94 10.99 23.04
C GLU A 41 -0.07 11.65 23.96
N ARG A 42 -0.73 10.86 24.83
CA ARG A 42 -1.75 11.35 25.75
C ARG A 42 -1.31 11.20 27.21
N SER A 43 -1.81 12.10 28.06
CA SER A 43 -1.50 12.11 29.51
C SER A 43 -2.05 10.89 30.26
N ASP A 44 -2.99 10.12 29.68
CA ASP A 44 -3.50 8.86 30.21
C ASP A 44 -2.61 7.64 29.83
N GLY A 45 -1.49 7.86 29.15
CA GLY A 45 -0.52 6.85 28.76
C GLY A 45 -0.76 6.25 27.35
N PHE A 46 -1.81 6.67 26.63
CA PHE A 46 -1.99 6.25 25.25
C PHE A 46 -0.88 6.82 24.36
N ARG A 47 -0.31 5.97 23.50
CA ARG A 47 0.68 6.36 22.50
C ARG A 47 0.43 5.57 21.23
N GLY A 48 0.52 6.27 20.09
CA GLY A 48 0.43 5.65 18.77
C GLY A 48 1.22 6.42 17.74
N THR A 49 1.76 5.72 16.74
CA THR A 49 2.51 6.32 15.64
C THR A 49 2.06 5.72 14.31
N GLY A 50 1.81 6.56 13.32
CA GLY A 50 1.40 6.15 11.97
C GLY A 50 2.28 6.79 10.92
N GLU A 51 2.58 6.04 9.86
CA GLU A 51 3.31 6.49 8.67
C GLU A 51 2.38 6.59 7.49
N VAL A 52 2.58 7.60 6.65
CA VAL A 52 2.05 7.69 5.28
C VAL A 52 3.11 8.26 4.35
N ARG A 53 3.00 7.96 3.06
CA ARG A 53 3.83 8.56 2.02
C ARG A 53 3.11 9.76 1.40
N ALA A 54 3.81 10.90 1.29
CA ALA A 54 3.26 12.17 0.79
C ALA A 54 3.40 12.33 -0.73
N ASN A 55 4.52 11.92 -1.32
CA ASN A 55 4.78 12.10 -2.76
C ASN A 55 4.11 11.02 -3.64
N ILE A 56 2.78 10.95 -3.58
CA ILE A 56 1.92 10.02 -4.33
C ILE A 56 0.80 10.76 -5.10
N THR A 57 1.10 11.94 -5.61
CA THR A 57 0.12 12.80 -6.32
C THR A 57 -0.61 12.07 -7.45
N TYR A 58 0.07 11.16 -8.15
CA TYR A 58 -0.51 10.34 -9.21
C TYR A 58 -1.61 9.37 -8.73
N LEU A 59 -1.70 9.13 -7.42
CA LEU A 59 -2.75 8.31 -6.79
C LEU A 59 -3.72 9.17 -5.98
N SER A 60 -3.19 10.04 -5.12
CA SER A 60 -3.98 10.82 -4.17
C SER A 60 -4.64 12.04 -4.80
N HIS A 61 -4.20 12.46 -6.00
CA HIS A 61 -4.55 13.72 -6.66
C HIS A 61 -4.27 14.96 -5.79
N LEU A 62 -3.51 14.79 -4.70
CA LEU A 62 -3.09 15.84 -3.79
C LEU A 62 -1.62 16.15 -4.00
N PRO A 63 -1.22 17.43 -4.25
CA PRO A 63 0.19 17.82 -4.29
C PRO A 63 0.89 17.52 -2.95
N GLU A 64 2.17 17.16 -3.01
CA GLU A 64 2.92 16.76 -1.81
C GLU A 64 2.90 17.85 -0.73
N GLU A 65 3.05 19.11 -1.12
CA GLU A 65 3.01 20.27 -0.22
C GLU A 65 1.68 20.50 0.49
N ALA A 66 0.60 19.90 -0.01
CA ALA A 66 -0.73 19.99 0.59
C ALA A 66 -1.01 18.87 1.61
N VAL A 67 -0.15 17.84 1.69
CA VAL A 67 -0.35 16.70 2.59
C VAL A 67 -0.24 17.11 4.06
N ASP A 68 0.83 17.85 4.42
CA ASP A 68 1.03 18.31 5.78
C ASP A 68 -0.12 19.21 6.27
N PRO A 69 -0.55 20.26 5.52
CA PRO A 69 -1.74 21.04 5.86
C PRO A 69 -3.02 20.21 6.03
N ALA A 70 -3.23 19.19 5.18
CA ALA A 70 -4.42 18.34 5.28
C ALA A 70 -4.42 17.47 6.55
N ILE A 71 -3.26 16.91 6.94
CA ILE A 71 -3.11 16.18 8.21
C ILE A 71 -3.39 17.09 9.40
N LEU A 72 -2.81 18.30 9.41
CA LEU A 72 -2.99 19.28 10.48
C LEU A 72 -4.43 19.77 10.59
N ASP A 73 -5.11 20.00 9.46
CA ASP A 73 -6.52 20.38 9.43
C ASP A 73 -7.41 19.30 10.07
N LEU A 74 -7.19 18.02 9.71
CA LEU A 74 -7.92 16.91 10.33
C LEU A 74 -7.62 16.82 11.83
N CYS A 75 -6.35 16.92 12.23
CA CYS A 75 -5.97 16.92 13.65
C CYS A 75 -6.68 18.01 14.46
N ARG A 76 -6.88 19.21 13.90
CA ARG A 76 -7.57 20.32 14.57
C ARG A 76 -9.09 20.15 14.65
N ARG A 77 -9.70 19.35 13.81
CA ARG A 77 -11.15 19.06 13.82
C ARG A 77 -11.56 17.98 14.82
N LEU A 78 -10.58 17.16 15.25
CA LEU A 78 -10.84 16.04 16.14
C LEU A 78 -10.81 16.46 17.62
N ARG A 79 -11.64 15.81 18.43
CA ARG A 79 -11.70 16.01 19.88
C ARG A 79 -10.74 15.04 20.57
N TRP A 80 -9.54 15.50 20.87
CA TRP A 80 -8.47 14.67 21.44
C TRP A 80 -8.62 14.37 22.93
N ASP A 81 -9.62 14.94 23.58
CA ASP A 81 -10.05 14.63 24.97
C ASP A 81 -11.01 13.43 25.03
N ALA A 82 -11.55 12.98 23.88
CA ALA A 82 -12.40 11.81 23.78
C ALA A 82 -11.60 10.49 23.87
N GLU A 83 -12.29 9.35 23.99
CA GLU A 83 -11.64 8.04 23.94
C GLU A 83 -11.05 7.79 22.52
N PRO A 84 -9.88 7.13 22.40
CA PRO A 84 -9.23 6.89 21.11
C PRO A 84 -10.12 6.18 20.08
N GLU A 85 -11.01 5.30 20.52
CA GLU A 85 -12.00 4.64 19.66
C GLU A 85 -13.04 5.62 19.10
N GLU A 86 -13.46 6.60 19.89
CA GLU A 86 -14.37 7.67 19.45
C GLU A 86 -13.68 8.61 18.47
N ILE A 87 -12.39 8.90 18.69
CA ILE A 87 -11.58 9.70 17.78
C ILE A 87 -11.42 8.96 16.44
N LEU A 88 -11.13 7.66 16.47
CA LEU A 88 -11.04 6.83 15.27
C LEU A 88 -12.36 6.83 14.50
N ALA A 89 -13.49 6.66 15.18
CA ALA A 89 -14.81 6.75 14.55
C ALA A 89 -15.13 8.16 14.02
N ALA A 90 -14.58 9.22 14.64
CA ALA A 90 -14.74 10.59 14.17
C ALA A 90 -13.96 10.87 12.88
N CYS A 91 -12.78 10.28 12.68
CA CYS A 91 -12.02 10.40 11.43
C CYS A 91 -12.88 10.04 10.23
N ARG A 92 -13.62 8.95 10.31
CA ARG A 92 -14.49 8.48 9.23
C ARG A 92 -15.66 9.43 8.91
N ARG A 93 -16.16 10.20 9.87
CA ARG A 93 -17.18 11.23 9.61
C ARG A 93 -16.66 12.41 8.80
N HIS A 94 -15.35 12.61 8.77
CA HIS A 94 -14.69 13.65 7.99
C HIS A 94 -14.15 13.15 6.62
N GLU A 95 -14.25 11.87 6.32
CA GLU A 95 -13.66 11.23 5.13
C GLU A 95 -14.01 11.94 3.81
N SER A 96 -15.26 12.41 3.65
CA SER A 96 -15.68 13.16 2.45
C SER A 96 -15.17 14.61 2.38
N GLN A 97 -14.51 15.11 3.44
CA GLN A 97 -14.09 16.50 3.57
C GLN A 97 -12.57 16.67 3.62
N VAL A 98 -11.83 15.56 3.76
CA VAL A 98 -10.38 15.56 3.86
C VAL A 98 -9.78 14.49 2.95
N PRO A 99 -8.57 14.71 2.40
CA PRO A 99 -7.90 13.70 1.58
C PRO A 99 -7.62 12.41 2.36
N HIS A 100 -7.78 11.25 1.70
CA HIS A 100 -7.58 9.93 2.31
C HIS A 100 -6.18 9.76 2.94
N VAL A 101 -5.14 10.38 2.39
CA VAL A 101 -3.79 10.35 2.97
C VAL A 101 -3.75 10.99 4.36
N ALA A 102 -4.56 12.04 4.60
CA ALA A 102 -4.64 12.67 5.92
C ALA A 102 -5.41 11.79 6.91
N THR A 103 -6.54 11.20 6.48
CA THR A 103 -7.30 10.24 7.29
C THR A 103 -6.42 9.03 7.62
N ALA A 104 -5.69 8.49 6.64
CA ALA A 104 -4.77 7.36 6.85
C ALA A 104 -3.68 7.68 7.88
N ALA A 105 -3.09 8.88 7.86
CA ALA A 105 -2.06 9.27 8.84
C ALA A 105 -2.59 9.19 10.27
N VAL A 106 -3.80 9.70 10.51
CA VAL A 106 -4.43 9.71 11.83
C VAL A 106 -4.91 8.32 12.24
N GLU A 107 -5.61 7.61 11.35
CA GLU A 107 -6.13 6.27 11.63
C GLU A 107 -5.01 5.24 11.84
N ASN A 108 -3.91 5.32 11.08
CA ASN A 108 -2.74 4.45 11.26
C ASN A 108 -2.17 4.60 12.69
N ALA A 109 -1.99 5.86 13.15
CA ALA A 109 -1.49 6.13 14.48
C ALA A 109 -2.47 5.67 15.58
N LEU A 110 -3.78 5.89 15.41
CA LEU A 110 -4.80 5.47 16.36
C LEU A 110 -4.91 3.95 16.45
N VAL A 111 -4.93 3.24 15.32
CA VAL A 111 -5.02 1.77 15.28
C VAL A 111 -3.79 1.13 15.90
N GLU A 112 -2.59 1.64 15.61
CA GLU A 112 -1.34 1.21 16.24
C GLU A 112 -1.39 1.40 17.76
N GLY A 113 -1.78 2.60 18.21
CA GLY A 113 -1.89 2.92 19.64
C GLY A 113 -2.96 2.11 20.36
N LEU A 114 -4.11 1.85 19.75
CA LEU A 114 -5.18 1.02 20.29
C LEU A 114 -4.74 -0.43 20.46
N ALA A 115 -4.07 -1.00 19.46
CA ALA A 115 -3.51 -2.35 19.57
C ALA A 115 -2.46 -2.41 20.69
N ARG A 116 -1.57 -1.42 20.77
CA ARG A 116 -0.55 -1.30 21.84
C ARG A 116 -1.20 -1.18 23.22
N ARG A 117 -2.21 -0.34 23.38
CA ARG A 117 -2.95 -0.17 24.66
C ARG A 117 -3.61 -1.46 25.12
N ASN A 118 -4.12 -2.26 24.17
CA ASN A 118 -4.73 -3.55 24.46
C ASN A 118 -3.71 -4.69 24.67
N GLY A 119 -2.40 -4.43 24.52
CA GLY A 119 -1.35 -5.42 24.68
C GLY A 119 -1.29 -6.48 23.56
N VAL A 120 -1.91 -6.21 22.41
CA VAL A 120 -1.99 -7.12 21.26
C VAL A 120 -1.35 -6.53 20.02
N SER A 121 -1.07 -7.35 19.00
CA SER A 121 -0.66 -6.87 17.68
C SER A 121 -1.81 -6.18 16.96
N VAL A 122 -1.50 -5.37 15.92
CA VAL A 122 -2.54 -4.79 15.06
C VAL A 122 -3.35 -5.88 14.35
N ALA A 123 -2.71 -6.99 13.95
CA ALA A 123 -3.42 -8.11 13.33
C ALA A 123 -4.52 -8.69 14.26
N GLU A 124 -4.18 -8.91 15.54
CA GLU A 124 -5.14 -9.39 16.54
C GLU A 124 -6.20 -8.34 16.89
N TYR A 125 -5.81 -7.06 16.96
CA TYR A 125 -6.75 -5.95 17.16
C TYR A 125 -7.81 -5.87 16.04
N LEU A 126 -7.41 -6.15 14.80
CA LEU A 126 -8.32 -6.22 13.64
C LEU A 126 -9.11 -7.54 13.55
N GLY A 127 -8.97 -8.44 14.51
CA GLY A 127 -9.75 -9.69 14.63
C GLY A 127 -9.12 -10.90 13.95
N GLY A 128 -7.86 -10.82 13.53
CA GLY A 128 -7.10 -11.93 12.96
C GLY A 128 -6.12 -12.57 13.94
N ALA A 129 -5.11 -13.23 13.40
CA ALA A 129 -4.01 -13.82 14.15
C ALA A 129 -2.66 -13.23 13.70
N TRP A 130 -1.76 -13.02 14.65
CA TRP A 130 -0.40 -12.62 14.34
C TRP A 130 0.43 -13.82 13.84
N HIS A 131 1.26 -13.57 12.84
CA HIS A 131 2.24 -14.53 12.32
C HIS A 131 3.61 -13.84 12.15
N PRO A 132 4.73 -14.55 12.41
CA PRO A 132 6.06 -13.95 12.30
C PRO A 132 6.46 -13.58 10.86
N ALA A 133 5.83 -14.18 9.86
CA ALA A 133 6.15 -13.92 8.46
C ALA A 133 4.94 -14.09 7.54
N VAL A 134 4.82 -13.20 6.54
CA VAL A 134 3.78 -13.23 5.50
C VAL A 134 4.45 -13.36 4.14
N GLU A 135 3.89 -14.18 3.26
CA GLU A 135 4.34 -14.25 1.86
C GLU A 135 4.03 -12.92 1.17
N THR A 136 4.95 -12.45 0.32
CA THR A 136 4.79 -11.24 -0.46
C THR A 136 5.29 -11.44 -1.87
N ASN A 137 4.72 -10.70 -2.83
CA ASN A 137 5.35 -10.55 -4.13
C ASN A 137 6.63 -9.70 -4.00
N GLN A 138 7.42 -9.67 -5.09
CA GLN A 138 8.49 -8.69 -5.27
C GLN A 138 8.32 -8.02 -6.63
N CYS A 139 8.67 -6.75 -6.73
CA CYS A 139 8.44 -5.96 -7.92
C CYS A 139 9.72 -5.72 -8.74
N LEU A 140 9.66 -6.01 -10.01
CA LEU A 140 10.65 -5.60 -11.00
C LEU A 140 10.16 -4.30 -11.67
N PHE A 141 10.67 -3.17 -11.19
CA PHE A 141 10.44 -1.87 -11.80
C PHE A 141 11.07 -1.80 -13.20
N TRP A 142 10.66 -0.81 -13.97
CA TRP A 142 11.29 -0.59 -15.26
C TRP A 142 12.76 -0.21 -15.06
N SER A 143 13.64 -0.91 -15.77
CA SER A 143 15.07 -0.74 -15.71
C SER A 143 15.71 -1.29 -17.01
N PRO A 144 16.98 -0.90 -17.33
CA PRO A 144 17.71 -1.51 -18.43
C PRO A 144 17.79 -3.02 -18.33
N PRO A 145 17.90 -3.76 -19.48
CA PRO A 145 17.85 -5.23 -19.51
C PRO A 145 18.81 -5.93 -18.54
N GLU A 146 20.05 -5.45 -18.44
CA GLU A 146 21.06 -6.03 -17.53
C GLU A 146 20.67 -5.88 -16.05
N THR A 147 20.14 -4.71 -15.68
CA THR A 147 19.66 -4.47 -14.31
C THR A 147 18.41 -5.31 -14.01
N PHE A 148 17.49 -5.39 -14.96
CA PHE A 148 16.28 -6.22 -14.84
C PHE A 148 16.64 -7.69 -14.61
N GLU A 149 17.53 -8.26 -15.43
CA GLU A 149 17.96 -9.65 -15.29
C GLU A 149 18.67 -9.91 -13.97
N ARG A 150 19.59 -9.05 -13.58
CA ARG A 150 20.31 -9.15 -12.30
C ARG A 150 19.35 -9.12 -11.11
N LEU A 151 18.35 -8.24 -11.11
CA LEU A 151 17.33 -8.18 -10.06
C LEU A 151 16.41 -9.40 -10.08
N ALA A 152 16.02 -9.89 -11.25
CA ALA A 152 15.23 -11.11 -11.37
C ALA A 152 15.96 -12.30 -10.76
N VAL A 153 17.23 -12.52 -11.11
CA VAL A 153 18.07 -13.58 -10.54
C VAL A 153 18.21 -13.43 -9.02
N ARG A 154 18.43 -12.19 -8.52
CA ARG A 154 18.50 -11.90 -7.10
C ARG A 154 17.21 -12.29 -6.38
N PHE A 155 16.05 -11.84 -6.85
CA PHE A 155 14.77 -12.09 -6.18
C PHE A 155 14.38 -13.56 -6.21
N LEU A 156 14.66 -14.27 -7.31
CA LEU A 156 14.48 -15.72 -7.40
C LEU A 156 15.42 -16.46 -6.42
N GLY A 157 16.68 -16.02 -6.30
CA GLY A 157 17.64 -16.54 -5.33
C GLY A 157 17.22 -16.29 -3.87
N GLU A 158 16.55 -15.18 -3.57
CA GLU A 158 15.96 -14.85 -2.28
C GLU A 158 14.61 -15.57 -2.04
N ARG A 159 14.21 -16.45 -2.97
CA ARG A 159 13.02 -17.32 -2.92
C ARG A 159 11.68 -16.58 -2.96
N PHE A 160 11.61 -15.40 -3.58
CA PHE A 160 10.32 -14.83 -3.93
C PHE A 160 9.62 -15.73 -4.96
N ARG A 161 8.39 -16.15 -4.67
CA ARG A 161 7.60 -17.01 -5.53
C ARG A 161 6.58 -16.28 -6.40
N GLN A 162 6.41 -14.99 -6.14
CA GLN A 162 5.52 -14.10 -6.85
C GLN A 162 6.32 -12.86 -7.29
N ILE A 163 6.43 -12.66 -8.61
CA ILE A 163 7.15 -11.53 -9.19
C ILE A 163 6.17 -10.68 -9.99
N LYS A 164 6.07 -9.38 -9.66
CA LYS A 164 5.30 -8.40 -10.42
C LYS A 164 6.23 -7.57 -11.30
N VAL A 165 5.92 -7.45 -12.59
CA VAL A 165 6.70 -6.65 -13.54
C VAL A 165 5.94 -5.37 -13.87
N ARG A 166 6.58 -4.21 -13.65
CA ARG A 166 6.06 -2.93 -14.15
C ARG A 166 6.29 -2.86 -15.66
N ILE A 167 5.22 -2.61 -16.41
CA ILE A 167 5.21 -2.52 -17.87
C ILE A 167 4.69 -1.15 -18.32
N ALA A 168 4.59 -0.94 -19.64
CA ALA A 168 4.08 0.29 -20.24
C ALA A 168 4.90 1.57 -19.98
N VAL A 169 6.17 1.45 -19.54
CA VAL A 169 7.11 2.59 -19.47
C VAL A 169 7.86 2.77 -20.79
N GLY A 170 8.28 1.67 -21.39
CA GLY A 170 8.90 1.64 -22.73
C GLY A 170 7.95 1.14 -23.81
N SER A 171 8.49 0.63 -24.92
CA SER A 171 7.65 -0.01 -25.93
C SER A 171 7.12 -1.37 -25.45
N PHE A 172 5.97 -1.78 -25.97
CA PHE A 172 5.35 -3.04 -25.60
C PHE A 172 6.22 -4.27 -26.01
N GLU A 173 7.00 -4.16 -27.09
CA GLU A 173 7.96 -5.20 -27.53
C GLU A 173 9.05 -5.42 -26.47
N ILE A 174 9.53 -4.36 -25.82
CA ILE A 174 10.49 -4.43 -24.71
C ILE A 174 9.84 -5.15 -23.51
N ASP A 175 8.59 -4.84 -23.20
CA ASP A 175 7.86 -5.51 -22.10
C ASP A 175 7.68 -7.01 -22.39
N LEU A 176 7.34 -7.39 -23.63
CA LEU A 176 7.25 -8.79 -24.05
C LEU A 176 8.61 -9.50 -23.94
N ALA A 177 9.70 -8.87 -24.33
CA ALA A 177 11.05 -9.42 -24.21
C ALA A 177 11.46 -9.62 -22.73
N ARG A 178 11.15 -8.65 -21.85
CA ARG A 178 11.39 -8.75 -20.42
C ARG A 178 10.60 -9.90 -19.79
N LEU A 179 9.34 -10.07 -20.17
CA LEU A 179 8.49 -11.17 -19.68
C LEU A 179 8.98 -12.53 -20.17
N ALA A 180 9.38 -12.63 -21.44
CA ALA A 180 9.96 -13.87 -21.98
C ALA A 180 11.22 -14.25 -21.20
N ARG A 181 12.12 -13.28 -20.99
CA ARG A 181 13.36 -13.51 -20.25
C ARG A 181 13.10 -13.91 -18.79
N LEU A 182 12.16 -13.24 -18.12
CA LEU A 182 11.79 -13.58 -16.74
C LEU A 182 11.20 -15.00 -16.67
N ARG A 183 10.36 -15.40 -17.62
CA ARG A 183 9.75 -16.75 -17.65
C ARG A 183 10.82 -17.83 -17.89
N GLU A 184 11.82 -17.57 -18.72
CA GLU A 184 12.99 -18.46 -18.89
C GLU A 184 13.77 -18.65 -17.58
N LEU A 185 14.03 -17.57 -16.84
CA LEU A 185 14.77 -17.60 -15.57
C LEU A 185 13.97 -18.24 -14.44
N ALA A 186 12.69 -17.96 -14.38
CA ALA A 186 11.81 -18.33 -13.26
C ALA A 186 11.22 -19.75 -13.41
N GLY A 187 11.14 -20.29 -14.63
CA GLY A 187 10.42 -21.54 -14.89
C GLY A 187 8.90 -21.39 -14.74
N ALA A 188 8.17 -22.48 -14.70
CA ALA A 188 6.71 -22.51 -14.64
C ALA A 188 6.14 -22.27 -13.23
N GLU A 189 6.90 -22.59 -12.19
CA GLU A 189 6.44 -22.60 -10.78
C GLU A 189 6.33 -21.20 -10.15
N ILE A 190 6.98 -20.21 -10.74
CA ILE A 190 6.94 -18.83 -10.23
C ILE A 190 5.74 -18.10 -10.81
N SER A 191 4.92 -17.54 -9.93
CA SER A 191 3.80 -16.68 -10.29
C SER A 191 4.32 -15.35 -10.84
N ILE A 192 3.96 -15.00 -12.06
CA ILE A 192 4.30 -13.72 -12.68
C ILE A 192 3.03 -12.92 -12.88
N ALA A 193 3.04 -11.67 -12.45
CA ALA A 193 2.00 -10.71 -12.74
C ALA A 193 2.60 -9.47 -13.42
N VAL A 194 1.76 -8.66 -14.04
CA VAL A 194 2.17 -7.38 -14.63
C VAL A 194 1.28 -6.25 -14.14
N ASP A 195 1.84 -5.03 -14.13
CA ASP A 195 1.11 -3.82 -13.80
C ASP A 195 1.37 -2.76 -14.88
N ALA A 196 0.30 -2.32 -15.52
CA ALA A 196 0.32 -1.32 -16.60
C ALA A 196 0.05 0.11 -16.09
N ASN A 197 -0.31 0.28 -14.81
CA ASN A 197 -0.59 1.57 -14.16
C ASN A 197 -1.52 2.48 -15.00
N GLY A 198 -2.58 1.91 -15.58
CA GLY A 198 -3.59 2.66 -16.31
C GLY A 198 -3.16 3.21 -17.68
N ALA A 199 -2.04 2.73 -18.22
CA ALA A 199 -1.43 3.37 -19.38
C ALA A 199 -2.11 3.06 -20.73
N TRP A 200 -3.06 2.10 -20.81
CA TRP A 200 -3.60 1.67 -22.07
C TRP A 200 -4.99 2.23 -22.35
N SER A 201 -5.23 2.63 -23.61
CA SER A 201 -6.57 2.85 -24.14
C SER A 201 -7.37 1.53 -24.15
N ALA A 202 -8.69 1.60 -24.28
CA ALA A 202 -9.52 0.39 -24.35
C ALA A 202 -9.11 -0.57 -25.48
N ASP A 203 -8.76 -0.02 -26.65
CA ASP A 203 -8.38 -0.83 -27.83
C ASP A 203 -6.96 -1.41 -27.66
N ASP A 204 -6.02 -0.62 -27.15
CA ASP A 204 -4.68 -1.11 -26.83
C ASP A 204 -4.72 -2.21 -25.76
N ALA A 205 -5.55 -2.06 -24.72
CA ALA A 205 -5.71 -3.08 -23.68
C ALA A 205 -6.14 -4.41 -24.27
N VAL A 206 -7.16 -4.41 -25.14
CA VAL A 206 -7.63 -5.65 -25.80
C VAL A 206 -6.52 -6.33 -26.60
N ALA A 207 -5.78 -5.57 -27.41
CA ALA A 207 -4.71 -6.11 -28.25
C ALA A 207 -3.53 -6.65 -27.40
N ARG A 208 -3.14 -5.90 -26.37
CA ARG A 208 -2.00 -6.24 -25.50
C ARG A 208 -2.32 -7.42 -24.58
N LEU A 209 -3.52 -7.47 -24.01
CA LEU A 209 -3.96 -8.60 -23.17
C LEU A 209 -3.88 -9.93 -23.92
N ARG A 210 -4.35 -9.98 -25.18
CA ARG A 210 -4.22 -11.18 -26.03
C ARG A 210 -2.76 -11.61 -26.23
N ALA A 211 -1.86 -10.64 -26.44
CA ALA A 211 -0.43 -10.94 -26.59
C ALA A 211 0.21 -11.43 -25.28
N LEU A 212 -0.33 -11.05 -24.12
CA LEU A 212 0.15 -11.44 -22.79
C LEU A 212 -0.32 -12.85 -22.38
N GLU A 213 -1.40 -13.41 -22.93
CA GLU A 213 -1.96 -14.73 -22.56
C GLU A 213 -0.92 -15.86 -22.62
N ARG A 214 0.04 -15.79 -23.56
CA ARG A 214 1.12 -16.79 -23.71
C ARG A 214 2.08 -16.88 -22.53
N PHE A 215 2.10 -15.89 -21.61
CA PHE A 215 3.05 -15.84 -20.49
C PHE A 215 2.53 -16.50 -19.21
N ASN A 216 1.30 -17.02 -19.20
CA ASN A 216 0.67 -17.62 -18.02
C ASN A 216 0.77 -16.69 -16.78
N LEU A 217 0.22 -15.47 -16.92
CA LEU A 217 0.23 -14.47 -15.87
C LEU A 217 -0.84 -14.78 -14.83
N SER A 218 -0.53 -14.53 -13.56
CA SER A 218 -1.48 -14.67 -12.45
C SER A 218 -2.54 -13.57 -12.45
N TYR A 219 -2.18 -12.36 -12.89
CA TYR A 219 -3.10 -11.24 -13.14
C TYR A 219 -2.40 -10.14 -13.95
N VAL A 220 -3.23 -9.25 -14.53
CA VAL A 220 -2.81 -7.97 -15.10
C VAL A 220 -3.46 -6.85 -14.29
N GLU A 221 -2.64 -6.02 -13.64
CA GLU A 221 -3.07 -4.93 -12.78
C GLU A 221 -3.24 -3.65 -13.60
N GLN A 222 -4.31 -2.93 -13.32
CA GLN A 222 -4.72 -1.65 -13.89
C GLN A 222 -4.37 -1.50 -15.38
N PRO A 223 -4.96 -2.30 -16.27
CA PRO A 223 -4.64 -2.22 -17.69
C PRO A 223 -5.11 -0.91 -18.33
N THR A 224 -6.27 -0.41 -17.92
CA THR A 224 -6.92 0.76 -18.52
C THR A 224 -6.89 1.98 -17.59
N ILE A 225 -7.16 3.14 -18.16
CA ILE A 225 -7.20 4.42 -17.44
C ILE A 225 -8.10 4.28 -16.19
N PRO A 226 -7.61 4.71 -15.00
CA PRO A 226 -8.39 4.69 -13.77
C PRO A 226 -9.74 5.42 -13.91
N GLY A 227 -10.82 4.84 -13.39
CA GLY A 227 -12.18 5.38 -13.48
C GLY A 227 -12.90 5.11 -14.80
N ASP A 228 -12.22 4.67 -15.87
CA ASP A 228 -12.88 4.25 -17.11
C ASP A 228 -13.37 2.80 -17.00
N TRP A 229 -14.47 2.61 -16.29
CA TRP A 229 -15.12 1.31 -16.12
C TRP A 229 -15.62 0.68 -17.43
N THR A 230 -15.90 1.50 -18.45
CA THR A 230 -16.28 1.01 -19.78
C THR A 230 -15.11 0.35 -20.46
N ALA A 231 -13.94 0.99 -20.46
CA ALA A 231 -12.70 0.43 -20.99
C ALA A 231 -12.29 -0.83 -20.20
N PHE A 232 -12.39 -0.80 -18.86
CA PHE A 232 -12.07 -1.96 -18.02
C PHE A 232 -12.98 -3.16 -18.35
N ASN A 233 -14.28 -2.99 -18.44
CA ASN A 233 -15.23 -4.05 -18.79
C ASN A 233 -14.98 -4.61 -20.20
N LYS A 234 -14.63 -3.75 -21.16
CA LYS A 234 -14.25 -4.18 -22.51
C LYS A 234 -12.98 -5.04 -22.47
N ALA A 235 -11.97 -4.63 -21.73
CA ALA A 235 -10.74 -5.37 -21.51
C ALA A 235 -11.03 -6.74 -20.84
N LEU A 236 -11.83 -6.75 -19.77
CA LEU A 236 -12.22 -7.94 -19.03
C LEU A 236 -12.92 -8.98 -19.93
N GLY A 237 -13.81 -8.54 -20.81
CA GLY A 237 -14.51 -9.42 -21.76
C GLY A 237 -13.65 -9.92 -22.93
N SER A 238 -12.38 -9.46 -23.05
CA SER A 238 -11.52 -9.77 -24.21
C SER A 238 -10.43 -10.80 -23.95
N THR A 239 -10.24 -11.22 -22.71
CA THR A 239 -9.15 -12.10 -22.28
C THR A 239 -9.59 -13.09 -21.21
N SER A 240 -8.85 -14.18 -21.06
CA SER A 240 -8.96 -15.12 -19.95
C SER A 240 -8.06 -14.77 -18.76
N LEU A 241 -7.17 -13.78 -18.89
CA LEU A 241 -6.29 -13.34 -17.81
C LEU A 241 -7.10 -12.64 -16.71
N PRO A 242 -6.87 -12.93 -15.44
CA PRO A 242 -7.46 -12.17 -14.35
C PRO A 242 -7.03 -10.71 -14.40
N LEU A 243 -7.98 -9.77 -14.35
CA LEU A 243 -7.69 -8.33 -14.32
C LEU A 243 -7.90 -7.78 -12.92
N MET A 244 -7.00 -6.91 -12.47
CA MET A 244 -7.02 -6.28 -11.14
C MET A 244 -7.18 -4.77 -11.28
N VAL A 245 -8.05 -4.19 -10.46
CA VAL A 245 -8.21 -2.75 -10.33
C VAL A 245 -7.37 -2.24 -9.16
N ASP A 246 -6.50 -1.25 -9.39
CA ASP A 246 -5.70 -0.55 -8.38
C ASP A 246 -6.08 0.95 -8.33
N GLU A 247 -5.48 1.78 -9.16
CA GLU A 247 -5.73 3.24 -9.15
C GLU A 247 -7.20 3.57 -9.44
N GLY A 248 -7.89 2.72 -10.15
CA GLY A 248 -9.33 2.85 -10.43
C GLY A 248 -10.25 2.52 -9.25
N LEU A 249 -9.70 2.19 -8.08
CA LEU A 249 -10.46 1.94 -6.84
C LEU A 249 -10.17 3.08 -5.86
N ALA A 250 -10.78 4.24 -6.07
CA ALA A 250 -10.48 5.46 -5.34
C ALA A 250 -11.49 5.77 -4.22
N ASP A 251 -12.74 5.33 -4.34
CA ASP A 251 -13.81 5.63 -3.39
C ASP A 251 -14.82 4.48 -3.24
N GLU A 252 -15.88 4.71 -2.44
CA GLU A 252 -16.93 3.73 -2.21
C GLU A 252 -17.77 3.41 -3.46
N ALA A 253 -17.94 4.35 -4.39
CA ALA A 253 -18.68 4.13 -5.63
C ALA A 253 -17.92 3.15 -6.54
N ASP A 254 -16.59 3.21 -6.53
CA ASP A 254 -15.74 2.25 -7.23
C ASP A 254 -15.81 0.86 -6.58
N VAL A 255 -15.83 0.80 -5.24
CA VAL A 255 -16.04 -0.46 -4.49
C VAL A 255 -17.40 -1.07 -4.89
N ASP A 256 -18.47 -0.26 -4.93
CA ASP A 256 -19.80 -0.71 -5.38
C ASP A 256 -19.77 -1.23 -6.82
N THR A 257 -19.05 -0.55 -7.68
CA THR A 257 -18.93 -0.93 -9.09
C THR A 257 -18.21 -2.27 -9.24
N LEU A 258 -17.10 -2.45 -8.53
CA LEU A 258 -16.33 -3.69 -8.59
C LEU A 258 -17.09 -4.86 -7.95
N CYS A 259 -17.86 -4.63 -6.87
CA CYS A 259 -18.75 -5.64 -6.29
C CYS A 259 -19.81 -6.11 -7.30
N ARG A 260 -20.35 -5.21 -8.15
CA ARG A 260 -21.30 -5.61 -9.22
C ARG A 260 -20.64 -6.42 -10.33
N ILE A 261 -19.36 -6.17 -10.62
CA ILE A 261 -18.58 -6.98 -11.59
C ILE A 261 -18.33 -8.39 -11.01
N GLY A 262 -18.06 -8.48 -9.70
CA GLY A 262 -17.95 -9.75 -8.98
C GLY A 262 -16.66 -10.52 -9.24
N SER A 263 -16.74 -11.85 -9.15
CA SER A 263 -15.60 -12.78 -9.10
C SER A 263 -14.72 -12.86 -10.35
N VAL A 264 -15.09 -12.20 -11.44
CA VAL A 264 -14.29 -12.18 -12.68
C VAL A 264 -13.17 -11.12 -12.63
N ALA A 265 -13.17 -10.24 -11.63
CA ALA A 265 -12.14 -9.22 -11.43
C ALA A 265 -11.49 -9.36 -10.06
N LEU A 266 -10.36 -8.66 -9.87
CA LEU A 266 -9.60 -8.58 -8.64
C LEU A 266 -9.52 -7.12 -8.16
N ALA A 267 -9.38 -6.92 -6.85
CA ALA A 267 -9.22 -5.62 -6.20
C ALA A 267 -7.85 -5.52 -5.54
N HIS A 268 -7.16 -4.38 -5.70
CA HIS A 268 -5.96 -4.04 -4.93
C HIS A 268 -6.30 -2.99 -3.86
N LEU A 269 -6.39 -3.40 -2.60
CA LEU A 269 -6.63 -2.53 -1.47
C LEU A 269 -5.32 -1.96 -0.94
N LYS A 270 -5.24 -0.65 -0.77
CA LYS A 270 -4.10 0.06 -0.16
C LYS A 270 -4.61 0.97 0.95
N ILE A 271 -3.95 0.93 2.11
CA ILE A 271 -4.38 1.68 3.31
C ILE A 271 -4.46 3.17 3.01
N VAL A 272 -3.40 3.75 2.44
CA VAL A 272 -3.31 5.18 2.14
C VAL A 272 -4.35 5.64 1.10
N LYS A 273 -4.78 4.75 0.21
CA LYS A 273 -5.78 5.04 -0.83
C LYS A 273 -7.20 5.10 -0.28
N LEU A 274 -7.50 4.29 0.74
CA LEU A 274 -8.84 4.15 1.31
C LEU A 274 -9.03 4.92 2.62
N GLY A 275 -7.99 5.60 3.12
CA GLY A 275 -8.10 6.45 4.30
C GLY A 275 -7.78 5.78 5.63
N GLY A 276 -7.36 4.50 5.64
CA GLY A 276 -6.92 3.83 6.87
C GLY A 276 -7.31 2.36 6.97
N PRO A 277 -6.83 1.64 8.01
CA PRO A 277 -7.13 0.22 8.20
C PRO A 277 -8.64 -0.11 8.32
N PRO A 278 -9.49 0.69 9.00
CA PRO A 278 -10.93 0.42 9.07
C PRO A 278 -11.62 0.39 7.69
N ALA A 279 -11.23 1.29 6.77
CA ALA A 279 -11.76 1.31 5.41
C ALA A 279 -11.34 0.05 4.62
N VAL A 280 -10.09 -0.39 4.77
CA VAL A 280 -9.61 -1.64 4.16
C VAL A 280 -10.40 -2.85 4.68
N VAL A 281 -10.66 -2.92 5.99
CA VAL A 281 -11.47 -3.99 6.60
C VAL A 281 -12.89 -4.00 6.02
N GLN A 282 -13.51 -2.82 5.90
CA GLN A 282 -14.87 -2.68 5.34
C GLN A 282 -14.90 -3.11 3.86
N ALA A 283 -13.98 -2.61 3.04
CA ALA A 283 -13.89 -2.97 1.63
C ALA A 283 -13.63 -4.48 1.44
N MET A 284 -12.73 -5.06 2.24
CA MET A 284 -12.46 -6.51 2.21
C MET A 284 -13.71 -7.35 2.46
N ARG A 285 -14.55 -6.99 3.46
CA ARG A 285 -15.80 -7.70 3.73
C ARG A 285 -16.74 -7.64 2.53
N ARG A 286 -16.92 -6.47 1.94
CA ARG A 286 -17.79 -6.27 0.76
C ARG A 286 -17.30 -7.07 -0.44
N PHE A 287 -16.00 -7.09 -0.70
CA PHE A 287 -15.42 -7.89 -1.79
C PHE A 287 -15.53 -9.39 -1.53
N THR A 288 -15.35 -9.82 -0.29
CA THR A 288 -15.56 -11.24 0.10
C THR A 288 -17.00 -11.67 -0.18
N ASP A 289 -17.98 -10.86 0.24
CA ASP A 289 -19.41 -11.13 -0.01
C ASP A 289 -19.77 -11.15 -1.49
N ALA A 290 -19.08 -10.34 -2.31
CA ALA A 290 -19.25 -10.29 -3.76
C ALA A 290 -18.41 -11.33 -4.52
N GLY A 291 -17.56 -12.11 -3.84
CA GLY A 291 -16.67 -13.10 -4.44
C GLY A 291 -15.48 -12.49 -5.21
N VAL A 292 -15.18 -11.19 -5.02
CA VAL A 292 -14.04 -10.50 -5.62
C VAL A 292 -12.75 -10.94 -4.92
N GLY A 293 -11.77 -11.41 -5.67
CA GLY A 293 -10.45 -11.73 -5.11
C GLY A 293 -9.68 -10.45 -4.75
N VAL A 294 -8.99 -10.45 -3.61
CA VAL A 294 -8.34 -9.23 -3.09
C VAL A 294 -6.83 -9.41 -2.97
N MET A 295 -6.09 -8.37 -3.33
CA MET A 295 -4.72 -8.12 -2.91
C MET A 295 -4.73 -6.99 -1.88
N ILE A 296 -3.98 -7.16 -0.79
CA ILE A 296 -3.66 -6.07 0.14
C ILE A 296 -2.23 -5.64 -0.11
N GLY A 297 -2.02 -4.35 -0.33
CA GLY A 297 -0.71 -3.82 -0.63
C GLY A 297 -0.52 -2.36 -0.23
N GLN A 298 0.54 -1.76 -0.77
CA GLN A 298 1.03 -0.45 -0.38
C GLN A 298 1.63 0.31 -1.58
N MET A 299 2.11 1.54 -1.32
CA MET A 299 2.62 2.45 -2.36
C MET A 299 4.16 2.53 -2.44
N ASN A 300 4.94 1.55 -2.00
CA ASN A 300 6.32 1.74 -1.59
C ASN A 300 6.39 2.77 -0.44
N GLU A 301 6.48 2.29 0.75
CA GLU A 301 6.45 3.05 1.99
C GLU A 301 7.56 2.54 2.90
N GLY A 302 7.82 3.22 4.01
CA GLY A 302 8.78 2.78 5.00
C GLY A 302 8.33 1.56 5.79
N ALA A 303 9.16 1.12 6.71
CA ALA A 303 8.96 -0.12 7.46
C ALA A 303 7.74 -0.07 8.39
N MET A 304 7.34 1.11 8.89
CA MET A 304 6.15 1.23 9.75
C MET A 304 4.86 1.00 8.95
N ALA A 305 4.67 1.68 7.82
CA ALA A 305 3.52 1.48 6.95
C ALA A 305 3.52 0.07 6.33
N THR A 306 4.70 -0.48 6.02
CA THR A 306 4.85 -1.85 5.54
C THR A 306 4.42 -2.86 6.60
N ALA A 307 4.81 -2.66 7.87
CA ALA A 307 4.39 -3.53 8.99
C ALA A 307 2.87 -3.45 9.23
N LEU A 308 2.28 -2.26 9.14
CA LEU A 308 0.83 -2.08 9.25
C LEU A 308 0.09 -2.84 8.15
N THR A 309 0.53 -2.69 6.89
CA THR A 309 -0.07 -3.37 5.75
C THR A 309 0.06 -4.90 5.87
N ALA A 310 1.22 -5.39 6.33
CA ALA A 310 1.44 -6.81 6.55
C ALA A 310 0.52 -7.36 7.67
N GLN A 311 0.32 -6.62 8.75
CA GLN A 311 -0.59 -7.03 9.82
C GLN A 311 -2.06 -6.96 9.39
N CYS A 312 -2.44 -6.01 8.53
CA CYS A 312 -3.76 -6.04 7.87
C CYS A 312 -3.92 -7.29 6.99
N ALA A 313 -2.88 -7.66 6.23
CA ALA A 313 -2.92 -8.88 5.43
C ALA A 313 -3.02 -10.16 6.29
N MET A 314 -2.35 -10.20 7.45
CA MET A 314 -2.52 -11.30 8.43
C MET A 314 -3.97 -11.41 8.92
N ALA A 315 -4.58 -10.26 9.27
CA ALA A 315 -5.94 -10.23 9.80
C ALA A 315 -6.99 -10.62 8.75
N LEU A 316 -6.82 -10.21 7.52
CA LEU A 316 -7.84 -10.28 6.48
C LEU A 316 -7.64 -11.42 5.47
N GLN A 317 -6.46 -12.05 5.47
CA GLN A 317 -6.12 -13.22 4.64
C GLN A 317 -6.47 -13.04 3.14
N PRO A 318 -5.93 -12.00 2.46
CA PRO A 318 -6.20 -11.76 1.06
C PRO A 318 -5.62 -12.86 0.17
N ARG A 319 -6.09 -12.93 -1.08
CA ARG A 319 -5.55 -13.85 -2.08
C ARG A 319 -4.10 -13.55 -2.46
N TYR A 320 -3.70 -12.27 -2.45
CA TYR A 320 -2.36 -11.78 -2.75
C TYR A 320 -1.93 -10.72 -1.73
N ALA A 321 -0.62 -10.58 -1.51
CA ALA A 321 -0.07 -9.52 -0.69
C ALA A 321 1.12 -8.83 -1.39
N GLU A 322 1.13 -7.49 -1.34
CA GLU A 322 2.18 -6.66 -1.89
C GLU A 322 2.85 -5.85 -0.77
N LEU A 323 3.91 -6.40 -0.18
CA LEU A 323 4.51 -5.94 1.08
C LEU A 323 6.01 -5.65 0.95
N TYR A 324 6.52 -5.44 -0.27
CA TYR A 324 7.94 -5.21 -0.51
C TYR A 324 8.38 -3.75 -0.31
N GLY A 325 7.51 -2.83 0.09
CA GLY A 325 7.73 -1.39 0.02
C GLY A 325 8.98 -0.88 0.73
N CYS A 326 9.33 -1.41 1.89
CA CYS A 326 10.56 -1.03 2.59
C CYS A 326 11.78 -1.89 2.21
N TYR A 327 11.64 -2.85 1.28
CA TYR A 327 12.75 -3.71 0.87
C TYR A 327 13.89 -2.90 0.25
N GLY A 328 15.05 -2.92 0.89
CA GLY A 328 16.26 -2.27 0.40
C GLY A 328 16.32 -0.75 0.63
N LEU A 329 15.43 -0.15 1.41
CA LEU A 329 15.57 1.24 1.85
C LEU A 329 16.86 1.42 2.67
N LEU A 330 17.57 2.52 2.40
CA LEU A 330 18.87 2.82 3.01
C LEU A 330 18.72 3.64 4.31
N ASP A 331 17.74 4.51 4.37
CA ASP A 331 17.61 5.55 5.38
C ASP A 331 16.35 5.43 6.23
N ASP A 332 15.70 4.26 6.23
CA ASP A 332 14.46 4.09 6.98
C ASP A 332 14.67 4.44 8.47
N VAL A 333 13.78 5.27 8.98
CA VAL A 333 13.78 5.73 10.37
C VAL A 333 13.03 4.77 11.29
N THR A 334 12.45 3.71 10.72
CA THR A 334 11.79 2.63 11.44
C THR A 334 12.56 1.34 11.24
N SER A 335 12.73 0.56 12.30
CA SER A 335 13.45 -0.71 12.28
C SER A 335 12.60 -1.86 12.80
N GLY A 336 13.01 -3.11 12.47
CA GLY A 336 12.36 -4.34 12.91
C GLY A 336 11.80 -5.20 11.77
N VAL A 337 11.47 -4.60 10.62
CA VAL A 337 11.03 -5.36 9.44
C VAL A 337 12.24 -5.92 8.70
N THR A 338 12.15 -7.19 8.29
CA THR A 338 13.16 -7.84 7.45
C THR A 338 12.50 -8.71 6.39
N TYR A 339 13.30 -9.20 5.42
CA TYR A 339 12.82 -10.12 4.39
C TYR A 339 13.67 -11.37 4.37
N ALA A 340 13.01 -12.53 4.33
CA ALA A 340 13.68 -13.82 4.27
C ALA A 340 12.82 -14.84 3.52
N ASN A 341 13.44 -15.58 2.61
CA ASN A 341 12.78 -16.66 1.84
C ASN A 341 11.46 -16.22 1.15
N GLY A 342 11.47 -15.04 0.51
CA GLY A 342 10.32 -14.50 -0.21
C GLY A 342 9.18 -14.01 0.71
N ARG A 343 9.45 -13.79 1.99
CA ARG A 343 8.49 -13.37 3.00
C ARG A 343 8.96 -12.11 3.70
N ILE A 344 8.04 -11.26 4.07
CA ILE A 344 8.27 -10.22 5.06
C ILE A 344 8.22 -10.85 6.45
N VAL A 345 9.19 -10.50 7.30
CA VAL A 345 9.31 -10.97 8.68
C VAL A 345 9.13 -9.79 9.63
N LEU A 346 8.21 -9.90 10.56
CA LEU A 346 7.87 -8.87 11.52
C LEU A 346 8.30 -9.25 12.93
N PRO A 347 8.75 -8.29 13.75
CA PRO A 347 9.03 -8.52 15.16
C PRO A 347 7.72 -8.76 15.94
N PRO A 348 7.74 -9.60 16.98
CA PRO A 348 6.61 -9.74 17.89
C PRO A 348 6.45 -8.51 18.78
N GLY A 349 5.24 -8.29 19.26
CA GLY A 349 4.96 -7.25 20.26
C GLY A 349 3.63 -6.55 20.03
N PRO A 350 3.18 -5.76 21.02
CA PRO A 350 1.96 -4.98 20.89
C PRO A 350 2.10 -3.86 19.86
N GLY A 351 1.00 -3.51 19.21
CA GLY A 351 0.99 -2.59 18.08
C GLY A 351 1.62 -3.22 16.85
N LEU A 352 2.54 -2.50 16.21
CA LEU A 352 3.27 -2.98 15.04
C LEU A 352 4.53 -3.79 15.38
N GLY A 353 5.00 -3.75 16.64
CA GLY A 353 6.24 -4.38 17.07
C GLY A 353 7.51 -3.68 16.59
N VAL A 354 7.43 -2.70 15.69
CA VAL A 354 8.57 -1.95 15.13
C VAL A 354 9.04 -0.84 16.05
N THR A 355 10.26 -0.35 15.81
CA THR A 355 10.85 0.77 16.56
C THR A 355 11.00 1.98 15.64
N PHE A 356 10.37 3.09 16.00
CA PHE A 356 10.47 4.38 15.31
C PHE A 356 11.52 5.27 15.99
N ASP A 357 12.37 5.92 15.21
CA ASP A 357 13.38 6.87 15.67
C ASP A 357 13.07 8.29 15.19
N ALA A 358 12.31 9.02 15.98
CA ALA A 358 11.96 10.41 15.72
C ALA A 358 13.20 11.35 15.67
N GLY A 359 14.31 10.97 16.31
CA GLY A 359 15.56 11.74 16.29
C GLY A 359 16.24 11.81 14.92
N ARG A 360 15.85 10.90 14.00
CA ARG A 360 16.33 10.89 12.61
C ARG A 360 15.39 11.62 11.65
N CYS A 361 14.29 12.17 12.15
CA CYS A 361 13.29 12.88 11.36
C CYS A 361 13.42 14.40 11.50
N ARG A 362 12.92 15.12 10.51
CA ARG A 362 12.71 16.57 10.60
C ARG A 362 11.32 16.80 11.22
N ALA A 363 11.27 17.50 12.37
CA ALA A 363 10.00 17.91 12.96
C ALA A 363 9.31 18.95 12.07
N ILE A 364 8.03 18.76 11.79
CA ILE A 364 7.18 19.68 11.04
C ILE A 364 6.28 20.46 12.00
N TRP A 365 5.71 19.77 12.99
CA TRP A 365 4.71 20.32 13.87
C TRP A 365 4.71 19.59 15.22
N ASP A 366 4.47 20.35 16.30
CA ASP A 366 4.42 19.85 17.67
C ASP A 366 3.44 20.74 18.45
N GLU A 367 2.32 20.21 18.88
CA GLU A 367 1.27 20.97 19.54
C GLU A 367 0.59 20.14 20.63
N HIS A 368 0.24 20.80 21.74
CA HIS A 368 -0.65 20.27 22.75
C HIS A 368 -2.08 20.65 22.42
N VAL A 369 -2.94 19.64 22.25
CA VAL A 369 -4.35 19.79 21.96
C VAL A 369 -5.18 19.21 23.11
N GLY A 370 -6.29 19.85 23.42
CA GLY A 370 -7.17 19.50 24.53
C GLY A 370 -7.71 20.78 25.14
N HIS A 371 -8.98 20.80 25.51
CA HIS A 371 -9.57 21.95 26.18
C HIS A 371 -9.05 22.02 27.62
N ALA A 372 -8.54 23.23 28.00
CA ALA A 372 -8.27 23.60 29.37
C ALA A 372 -9.57 23.63 30.18
#